data_85fbfd2b5621ccaf9319e4b5c7419873
#
_entry.id   85fbfd2b5621ccaf9319e4b5c7419873
#
_cell.length_a   1.000
_cell.length_b   1.000
_cell.length_c   1.000
_cell.angle_alpha   90.00
_cell.angle_beta   90.00
_cell.angle_gamma   90.00
#
_symmetry.space_group_name_H-M   'P 1'
#
loop_
_entity.id
_entity.type
_entity.pdbx_description
1 polymer ?
#
loop_
_entity_poly.entity_id
_entity_poly.type
_entity_poly.pdbx_seq_one_letter_code
_entity_poly.pdbx_strand_id
1 'polypeptide(L)'
;MRMRAHGGLRLRRRAVTHPALVVVTDLDGTLLDHDTYAFDAARPALEQLRRGDVPVVLCTSKTRAEAERLRLAMDNTHPFIVENGGAVVIPDGYFSFPIEAERAEVRGEMTVVVIGDTYTDLVRTLARASRETGVRVRGFADMNDIEVAEATGLPVDQASLARQREFDEPFEVLDGHDATPLLEAIVRLGKRWTAGGRFFHITGASDKARAVRVLADLYRRERGHITTMGLGDAPNDVAFLREVDVPVVVASPRSVEVAREVPGATVTRLTGPAGWNEAVLALLSSRAS
;
A
#
# COMPACT_ATOMS: atom_id res chain seq x y z
N MET A 1 -28.31 -40.71 56.35
CA MET A 1 -27.80 -39.33 56.32
C MET A 1 -27.14 -39.12 54.98
N ARG A 2 -27.83 -38.49 53.99
CA ARG A 2 -27.37 -38.35 52.62
C ARG A 2 -26.86 -36.91 52.45
N MET A 3 -25.56 -36.75 52.24
CA MET A 3 -24.95 -35.47 51.89
C MET A 3 -25.23 -35.15 50.42
N ARG A 4 -25.85 -33.98 50.15
CA ARG A 4 -26.05 -33.42 48.80
C ARG A 4 -24.77 -32.71 48.40
N ALA A 5 -24.17 -33.15 47.26
CA ALA A 5 -23.09 -32.43 46.61
C ALA A 5 -23.66 -31.20 45.91
N HIS A 6 -23.16 -30.01 46.24
CA HIS A 6 -23.42 -28.77 45.51
C HIS A 6 -22.57 -28.75 44.26
N GLY A 7 -23.23 -28.96 43.12
CA GLY A 7 -22.60 -28.75 41.79
C GLY A 7 -22.44 -27.25 41.52
N GLY A 8 -21.23 -26.75 41.69
CA GLY A 8 -20.88 -25.39 41.29
C GLY A 8 -20.90 -25.26 39.77
N LEU A 9 -21.85 -24.50 39.24
CA LEU A 9 -21.93 -24.12 37.83
C LEU A 9 -20.77 -23.19 37.50
N ARG A 10 -19.71 -23.74 36.93
CA ARG A 10 -18.64 -22.91 36.35
C ARG A 10 -19.18 -22.23 35.09
N LEU A 11 -19.57 -20.97 35.19
CA LEU A 11 -19.80 -20.10 34.06
C LEU A 11 -18.51 -20.04 33.25
N ARG A 12 -18.44 -20.76 32.13
CA ARG A 12 -17.43 -20.57 31.11
C ARG A 12 -17.64 -19.15 30.59
N ARG A 13 -16.76 -18.22 30.95
CA ARG A 13 -16.63 -16.93 30.23
C ARG A 13 -16.50 -17.30 28.76
N ARG A 14 -17.47 -16.92 27.92
CA ARG A 14 -17.31 -16.90 26.47
C ARG A 14 -16.10 -16.01 26.19
N ALA A 15 -15.03 -16.58 25.71
CA ALA A 15 -13.93 -15.78 25.17
C ALA A 15 -14.56 -14.86 24.11
N VAL A 16 -14.39 -13.58 24.27
CA VAL A 16 -14.73 -12.60 23.23
C VAL A 16 -13.79 -12.89 22.08
N THR A 17 -14.26 -13.61 21.07
CA THR A 17 -13.51 -13.84 19.85
C THR A 17 -13.57 -12.56 19.05
N HIS A 18 -12.50 -11.77 19.09
CA HIS A 18 -12.37 -10.60 18.22
C HIS A 18 -12.37 -11.04 16.76
N PRO A 19 -12.93 -10.23 15.83
CA PRO A 19 -12.80 -10.46 14.39
C PRO A 19 -11.33 -10.62 13.98
N ALA A 20 -11.07 -11.41 12.94
CA ALA A 20 -9.72 -11.57 12.44
C ALA A 20 -9.13 -10.20 12.02
N LEU A 21 -7.90 -9.89 12.43
CA LEU A 21 -7.23 -8.63 12.09
C LEU A 21 -6.52 -8.76 10.74
N VAL A 22 -6.57 -7.71 9.93
CA VAL A 22 -5.75 -7.52 8.72
C VAL A 22 -5.11 -6.14 8.80
N VAL A 23 -3.80 -6.06 8.70
CA VAL A 23 -3.05 -4.79 8.70
C VAL A 23 -2.72 -4.41 7.26
N VAL A 24 -3.09 -3.21 6.85
CA VAL A 24 -2.75 -2.60 5.55
C VAL A 24 -1.81 -1.44 5.83
N THR A 25 -0.65 -1.42 5.21
CA THR A 25 0.36 -0.41 5.50
C THR A 25 0.99 0.16 4.24
N ASP A 26 1.16 1.49 4.21
CA ASP A 26 2.13 2.10 3.32
C ASP A 26 3.56 1.73 3.74
N LEU A 27 4.54 2.00 2.89
CA LEU A 27 5.94 1.67 3.09
C LEU A 27 6.78 2.88 3.47
N ASP A 28 7.01 3.79 2.54
CA ASP A 28 8.00 4.88 2.68
C ASP A 28 7.54 5.91 3.70
N GLY A 29 8.31 6.12 4.78
CA GLY A 29 7.91 7.00 5.89
C GLY A 29 6.91 6.38 6.86
N THR A 30 6.39 5.20 6.57
CA THR A 30 5.42 4.46 7.39
C THR A 30 6.04 3.20 7.99
N LEU A 31 6.12 2.10 7.26
CA LEU A 31 6.78 0.86 7.71
C LEU A 31 8.30 0.91 7.50
N LEU A 32 8.76 1.66 6.51
CA LEU A 32 10.16 1.94 6.24
C LEU A 32 10.53 3.33 6.72
N ASP A 33 11.73 3.47 7.24
CA ASP A 33 12.33 4.75 7.53
C ASP A 33 12.51 5.56 6.23
N HIS A 34 12.18 6.84 6.27
CA HIS A 34 12.15 7.71 5.09
C HIS A 34 13.50 7.85 4.39
N ASP A 35 14.59 7.87 5.16
CA ASP A 35 15.94 8.15 4.65
C ASP A 35 16.73 6.86 4.39
N THR A 36 16.61 5.88 5.28
CA THR A 36 17.43 4.66 5.26
C THR A 36 16.72 3.45 4.66
N TYR A 37 15.39 3.51 4.50
CA TYR A 37 14.53 2.37 4.13
C TYR A 37 14.60 1.17 5.08
N ALA A 38 15.19 1.36 6.28
CA ALA A 38 15.24 0.33 7.31
C ALA A 38 13.86 0.14 7.97
N PHE A 39 13.56 -1.07 8.40
CA PHE A 39 12.33 -1.41 9.14
C PHE A 39 12.59 -2.06 10.51
N ASP A 40 13.82 -2.02 10.99
CA ASP A 40 14.23 -2.73 12.21
C ASP A 40 13.41 -2.31 13.45
N ALA A 41 13.04 -1.04 13.55
CA ALA A 41 12.21 -0.55 14.64
C ALA A 41 10.77 -1.11 14.64
N ALA A 42 10.30 -1.66 13.50
CA ALA A 42 8.99 -2.30 13.40
C ALA A 42 9.03 -3.81 13.72
N ARG A 43 10.21 -4.44 13.81
CA ARG A 43 10.36 -5.89 14.01
C ARG A 43 9.56 -6.46 15.18
N PRO A 44 9.50 -5.84 16.38
CA PRO A 44 8.75 -6.42 17.50
C PRO A 44 7.25 -6.60 17.17
N ALA A 45 6.62 -5.63 16.51
CA ALA A 45 5.22 -5.73 16.11
C ALA A 45 5.03 -6.70 14.94
N LEU A 46 5.91 -6.69 13.93
CA LEU A 46 5.89 -7.66 12.83
C LEU A 46 5.96 -9.10 13.33
N GLU A 47 6.83 -9.38 14.32
CA GLU A 47 6.92 -10.70 14.93
C GLU A 47 5.65 -11.10 15.69
N GLN A 48 5.00 -10.15 16.41
CA GLN A 48 3.74 -10.44 17.09
C GLN A 48 2.61 -10.70 16.09
N LEU A 49 2.51 -9.93 15.01
CA LEU A 49 1.54 -10.16 13.95
C LEU A 49 1.74 -11.53 13.31
N ARG A 50 2.99 -11.91 13.00
CA ARG A 50 3.33 -13.22 12.43
C ARG A 50 2.94 -14.36 13.37
N ARG A 51 3.25 -14.27 14.68
CA ARG A 51 2.85 -15.28 15.68
C ARG A 51 1.33 -15.41 15.81
N GLY A 52 0.60 -14.33 15.57
CA GLY A 52 -0.87 -14.30 15.61
C GLY A 52 -1.54 -14.65 14.28
N ASP A 53 -0.80 -15.07 13.24
CA ASP A 53 -1.31 -15.29 11.88
C ASP A 53 -2.10 -14.06 11.35
N VAL A 54 -1.62 -12.85 11.65
CA VAL A 54 -2.22 -11.61 11.21
C VAL A 54 -1.55 -11.15 9.91
N PRO A 55 -2.30 -11.06 8.80
CA PRO A 55 -1.75 -10.59 7.54
C PRO A 55 -1.28 -9.13 7.60
N VAL A 56 -0.11 -8.87 7.03
CA VAL A 56 0.42 -7.52 6.78
C VAL A 56 0.45 -7.31 5.27
N VAL A 57 -0.47 -6.50 4.78
CA VAL A 57 -0.64 -6.14 3.37
C VAL A 57 0.15 -4.86 3.10
N LEU A 58 1.16 -4.93 2.28
CA LEU A 58 1.88 -3.75 1.79
C LEU A 58 1.02 -3.02 0.75
N CYS A 59 0.87 -1.70 0.87
CA CYS A 59 0.08 -0.85 -0.03
C CYS A 59 0.91 0.36 -0.45
N THR A 60 1.66 0.25 -1.54
CA THR A 60 2.77 1.14 -1.84
C THR A 60 2.67 1.81 -3.23
N SER A 61 3.42 2.90 -3.42
CA SER A 61 3.71 3.51 -4.72
C SER A 61 4.82 2.78 -5.50
N LYS A 62 5.55 1.87 -4.84
CA LYS A 62 6.63 1.07 -5.44
C LYS A 62 6.09 0.11 -6.49
N THR A 63 6.98 -0.29 -7.41
CA THR A 63 6.71 -1.35 -8.40
C THR A 63 6.52 -2.71 -7.74
N ARG A 64 5.97 -3.66 -8.49
CA ARG A 64 5.87 -5.05 -8.05
C ARG A 64 7.27 -5.63 -7.74
N ALA A 65 8.26 -5.37 -8.57
CA ALA A 65 9.62 -5.88 -8.37
C ALA A 65 10.27 -5.34 -7.10
N GLU A 66 10.09 -4.05 -6.77
CA GLU A 66 10.54 -3.47 -5.51
C GLU A 66 9.81 -4.07 -4.31
N ALA A 67 8.48 -4.20 -4.41
CA ALA A 67 7.65 -4.77 -3.34
C ALA A 67 7.98 -6.24 -3.07
N GLU A 68 8.21 -7.05 -4.09
CA GLU A 68 8.64 -8.46 -3.96
C GLU A 68 9.97 -8.58 -3.24
N ARG A 69 10.97 -7.72 -3.57
CA ARG A 69 12.27 -7.69 -2.86
C ARG A 69 12.10 -7.36 -1.38
N LEU A 70 11.25 -6.36 -1.07
CA LEU A 70 10.97 -5.97 0.32
C LEU A 70 10.22 -7.06 1.09
N ARG A 71 9.24 -7.70 0.46
CA ARG A 71 8.51 -8.83 1.05
C ARG A 71 9.45 -9.98 1.44
N LEU A 72 10.41 -10.32 0.58
CA LEU A 72 11.44 -11.32 0.89
C LEU A 72 12.28 -10.91 2.10
N ALA A 73 12.71 -9.64 2.17
CA ALA A 73 13.50 -9.14 3.30
C ALA A 73 12.73 -9.14 4.63
N MET A 74 11.39 -9.01 4.57
CA MET A 74 10.48 -9.01 5.73
C MET A 74 9.91 -10.40 6.07
N ASP A 75 10.22 -11.44 5.29
CA ASP A 75 9.59 -12.76 5.39
C ASP A 75 8.04 -12.66 5.28
N ASN A 76 7.57 -11.78 4.39
CA ASN A 76 6.15 -11.48 4.18
C ASN A 76 5.61 -12.26 2.97
N THR A 77 4.70 -13.19 3.22
CA THR A 77 4.07 -14.05 2.21
C THR A 77 2.63 -13.62 1.84
N HIS A 78 2.16 -12.51 2.41
CA HIS A 78 0.79 -12.04 2.20
C HIS A 78 0.60 -11.32 0.86
N PRO A 79 -0.64 -11.17 0.35
CA PRO A 79 -0.95 -10.30 -0.77
C PRO A 79 -0.47 -8.86 -0.54
N PHE A 80 -0.27 -8.13 -1.64
CA PHE A 80 0.19 -6.75 -1.57
C PHE A 80 -0.39 -5.90 -2.70
N ILE A 81 -0.33 -4.59 -2.55
CA ILE A 81 -0.88 -3.60 -3.47
C ILE A 81 0.28 -2.73 -3.96
N VAL A 82 0.38 -2.55 -5.28
CA VAL A 82 1.49 -1.86 -5.93
C VAL A 82 1.03 -0.64 -6.72
N GLU A 83 2.00 0.26 -6.99
CA GLU A 83 1.84 1.44 -7.86
C GLU A 83 0.56 2.22 -7.55
N ASN A 84 0.42 2.64 -6.26
CA ASN A 84 -0.71 3.43 -5.76
C ASN A 84 -2.09 2.80 -6.01
N GLY A 85 -2.19 1.47 -5.93
CA GLY A 85 -3.42 0.74 -6.19
C GLY A 85 -3.63 0.39 -7.66
N GLY A 86 -2.56 0.34 -8.45
CA GLY A 86 -2.58 -0.10 -9.84
C GLY A 86 -2.95 -1.58 -9.97
N ALA A 87 -2.50 -2.40 -9.02
CA ALA A 87 -2.89 -3.80 -8.93
C ALA A 87 -2.85 -4.35 -7.50
N VAL A 88 -3.63 -5.39 -7.27
CA VAL A 88 -3.52 -6.30 -6.12
C VAL A 88 -2.81 -7.56 -6.58
N VAL A 89 -1.71 -7.90 -5.92
CA VAL A 89 -0.89 -9.07 -6.23
C VAL A 89 -1.07 -10.12 -5.14
N ILE A 90 -1.49 -11.31 -5.53
CA ILE A 90 -1.91 -12.38 -4.62
C ILE A 90 -1.08 -13.63 -4.93
N PRO A 91 -0.33 -14.19 -3.96
CA PRO A 91 0.36 -15.47 -4.15
C PRO A 91 -0.63 -16.59 -4.52
N ASP A 92 -0.25 -17.47 -5.42
CA ASP A 92 -1.10 -18.59 -5.84
C ASP A 92 -1.44 -19.49 -4.64
N GLY A 93 -2.71 -19.87 -4.54
CA GLY A 93 -3.19 -20.69 -3.43
C GLY A 93 -3.27 -19.97 -2.07
N TYR A 94 -3.08 -18.65 -2.02
CA TYR A 94 -3.17 -17.90 -0.76
C TYR A 94 -4.59 -17.94 -0.16
N PHE A 95 -5.62 -17.80 -0.98
CA PHE A 95 -7.00 -18.00 -0.57
C PHE A 95 -7.47 -19.41 -0.95
N SER A 96 -8.40 -20.00 -0.17
CA SER A 96 -8.94 -21.34 -0.39
C SER A 96 -9.89 -21.46 -1.60
N PHE A 97 -10.13 -20.35 -2.30
CA PHE A 97 -11.03 -20.23 -3.43
C PHE A 97 -10.36 -19.52 -4.62
N PRO A 98 -10.83 -19.74 -5.84
CA PRO A 98 -10.31 -19.07 -7.03
C PRO A 98 -10.62 -17.57 -6.98
N ILE A 99 -9.68 -16.75 -7.45
CA ILE A 99 -9.86 -15.30 -7.56
C ILE A 99 -10.65 -15.00 -8.84
N GLU A 100 -11.91 -14.65 -8.65
CA GLU A 100 -12.82 -14.27 -9.74
C GLU A 100 -12.87 -12.74 -9.82
N ALA A 101 -12.09 -12.16 -10.73
CA ALA A 101 -12.11 -10.73 -11.02
C ALA A 101 -12.04 -10.52 -12.53
N GLU A 102 -12.76 -9.51 -13.04
CA GLU A 102 -12.88 -9.19 -14.46
C GLU A 102 -11.51 -9.02 -15.14
N ARG A 103 -10.53 -8.51 -14.41
CA ARG A 103 -9.17 -8.27 -14.90
C ARG A 103 -8.14 -8.98 -14.03
N ALA A 104 -8.35 -10.28 -13.77
CA ALA A 104 -7.37 -11.12 -13.08
C ALA A 104 -6.47 -11.83 -14.11
N GLU A 105 -5.17 -11.76 -13.91
CA GLU A 105 -4.15 -12.36 -14.75
C GLU A 105 -3.20 -13.20 -13.91
N VAL A 106 -2.84 -14.41 -14.37
CA VAL A 106 -1.80 -15.23 -13.73
C VAL A 106 -0.44 -14.81 -14.28
N ARG A 107 0.48 -14.43 -13.43
CA ARG A 107 1.84 -14.00 -13.75
C ARG A 107 2.84 -14.72 -12.85
N GLY A 108 3.44 -15.81 -13.36
CA GLY A 108 4.29 -16.71 -12.56
C GLY A 108 3.48 -17.39 -11.44
N GLU A 109 3.93 -17.30 -10.22
CA GLU A 109 3.28 -17.84 -9.02
C GLU A 109 2.36 -16.80 -8.33
N MET A 110 1.84 -15.83 -9.09
CA MET A 110 1.00 -14.75 -8.59
C MET A 110 -0.25 -14.58 -9.43
N THR A 111 -1.36 -14.33 -8.81
CA THR A 111 -2.57 -13.79 -9.45
C THR A 111 -2.57 -12.27 -9.28
N VAL A 112 -2.61 -11.53 -10.39
CA VAL A 112 -2.61 -10.06 -10.42
C VAL A 112 -4.00 -9.56 -10.79
N VAL A 113 -4.68 -8.90 -9.85
CA VAL A 113 -5.95 -8.22 -10.11
C VAL A 113 -5.66 -6.78 -10.51
N VAL A 114 -5.81 -6.50 -11.80
CA VAL A 114 -5.48 -5.19 -12.40
C VAL A 114 -6.61 -4.19 -12.14
N ILE A 115 -6.28 -3.07 -11.53
CA ILE A 115 -7.20 -1.96 -11.23
C ILE A 115 -6.90 -0.74 -12.10
N GLY A 116 -5.63 -0.43 -12.26
CA GLY A 116 -5.13 0.68 -13.06
C GLY A 116 -5.18 0.45 -14.56
N ASP A 117 -4.66 1.41 -15.30
CA ASP A 117 -4.43 1.29 -16.73
C ASP A 117 -3.04 0.70 -16.98
N THR A 118 -2.84 0.09 -18.15
CA THR A 118 -1.56 -0.54 -18.50
C THR A 118 -0.47 0.52 -18.70
N TYR A 119 0.77 0.18 -18.35
CA TYR A 119 1.93 1.04 -18.53
C TYR A 119 2.05 1.57 -19.97
N THR A 120 1.86 0.69 -20.96
CA THR A 120 1.91 1.07 -22.39
C THR A 120 0.88 2.16 -22.74
N ASP A 121 -0.32 2.11 -22.16
CA ASP A 121 -1.36 3.11 -22.40
C ASP A 121 -1.02 4.44 -21.72
N LEU A 122 -0.43 4.40 -20.52
CA LEU A 122 0.01 5.59 -19.81
C LEU A 122 1.13 6.31 -20.56
N VAL A 123 2.18 5.60 -20.99
CA VAL A 123 3.30 6.14 -21.78
C VAL A 123 2.78 6.76 -23.10
N ARG A 124 1.88 6.06 -23.80
CA ARG A 124 1.27 6.57 -25.03
C ARG A 124 0.46 7.84 -24.79
N THR A 125 -0.29 7.89 -23.69
CA THR A 125 -1.09 9.05 -23.32
C THR A 125 -0.22 10.24 -22.94
N LEU A 126 0.85 10.03 -22.18
CA LEU A 126 1.83 11.06 -21.84
C LEU A 126 2.49 11.66 -23.10
N ALA A 127 2.94 10.80 -24.01
CA ALA A 127 3.55 11.23 -25.28
C ALA A 127 2.54 12.01 -26.15
N ARG A 128 1.25 11.65 -26.12
CA ARG A 128 0.19 12.39 -26.81
C ARG A 128 -0.05 13.75 -26.16
N ALA A 129 -0.18 13.84 -24.85
CA ALA A 129 -0.35 15.10 -24.11
C ALA A 129 0.82 16.05 -24.35
N SER A 130 2.07 15.54 -24.34
CA SER A 130 3.28 16.32 -24.64
C SER A 130 3.25 16.92 -26.06
N ARG A 131 2.86 16.15 -27.07
CA ARG A 131 2.71 16.65 -28.46
C ARG A 131 1.60 17.69 -28.60
N GLU A 132 0.45 17.48 -27.95
CA GLU A 132 -0.69 18.42 -28.04
C GLU A 132 -0.39 19.78 -27.39
N THR A 133 0.43 19.80 -26.34
CA THR A 133 0.74 21.00 -25.56
C THR A 133 2.07 21.66 -25.90
N GLY A 134 2.96 20.95 -26.58
CA GLY A 134 4.34 21.38 -26.81
C GLY A 134 5.23 21.32 -25.57
N VAL A 135 4.71 20.88 -24.41
CA VAL A 135 5.49 20.71 -23.17
C VAL A 135 6.34 19.47 -23.27
N ARG A 136 7.65 19.65 -23.20
CA ARG A 136 8.62 18.56 -23.30
C ARG A 136 8.72 17.80 -21.97
N VAL A 137 8.70 16.48 -22.05
CA VAL A 137 8.80 15.60 -20.90
C VAL A 137 9.84 14.51 -21.14
N ARG A 138 10.30 13.91 -20.05
CA ARG A 138 11.11 12.70 -20.05
C ARG A 138 10.57 11.75 -18.98
N GLY A 139 10.05 10.62 -19.41
CA GLY A 139 9.54 9.58 -18.53
C GLY A 139 10.55 8.48 -18.23
N PHE A 140 10.26 7.60 -17.29
CA PHE A 140 11.10 6.42 -17.01
C PHE A 140 11.16 5.47 -18.21
N ALA A 141 10.13 5.49 -19.09
CA ALA A 141 10.14 4.77 -20.36
C ALA A 141 11.27 5.22 -21.29
N ASP A 142 11.71 6.48 -21.18
CA ASP A 142 12.76 7.09 -22.01
C ASP A 142 14.15 6.95 -21.39
N MET A 143 14.28 6.36 -20.20
CA MET A 143 15.52 6.28 -19.42
C MET A 143 16.01 4.83 -19.32
N ASN A 144 17.31 4.65 -19.24
CA ASN A 144 17.93 3.40 -18.82
C ASN A 144 18.12 3.39 -17.27
N ASP A 145 18.60 2.26 -16.71
CA ASP A 145 18.72 2.08 -15.25
C ASP A 145 19.71 3.08 -14.62
N ILE A 146 20.77 3.46 -15.35
CA ILE A 146 21.75 4.45 -14.87
C ILE A 146 21.12 5.84 -14.82
N GLU A 147 20.39 6.23 -15.85
CA GLU A 147 19.70 7.52 -15.92
C GLU A 147 18.61 7.64 -14.85
N VAL A 148 17.86 6.56 -14.58
CA VAL A 148 16.91 6.54 -13.45
C VAL A 148 17.64 6.66 -12.12
N ALA A 149 18.79 5.98 -11.95
CA ALA A 149 19.60 6.08 -10.73
C ALA A 149 20.08 7.53 -10.50
N GLU A 150 20.59 8.20 -11.55
CA GLU A 150 21.01 9.60 -11.47
C GLU A 150 19.85 10.56 -11.16
N ALA A 151 18.70 10.36 -11.80
CA ALA A 151 17.53 11.19 -11.61
C ALA A 151 16.88 11.02 -10.22
N THR A 152 16.91 9.81 -9.65
CA THR A 152 16.28 9.49 -8.37
C THR A 152 17.22 9.56 -7.17
N GLY A 153 18.52 9.35 -7.39
CA GLY A 153 19.52 9.15 -6.34
C GLY A 153 19.55 7.71 -5.80
N LEU A 154 18.83 6.79 -6.40
CA LEU A 154 18.84 5.37 -6.02
C LEU A 154 20.12 4.66 -6.50
N PRO A 155 20.58 3.62 -5.80
CA PRO A 155 21.54 2.67 -6.37
C PRO A 155 20.99 2.05 -7.65
N VAL A 156 21.89 1.74 -8.62
CA VAL A 156 21.49 1.25 -9.97
C VAL A 156 20.62 -0.02 -9.89
N ASP A 157 20.91 -0.94 -8.97
CA ASP A 157 20.12 -2.15 -8.77
C ASP A 157 18.69 -1.85 -8.28
N GLN A 158 18.51 -0.81 -7.47
CA GLN A 158 17.19 -0.34 -7.04
C GLN A 158 16.48 0.45 -8.15
N ALA A 159 17.21 1.29 -8.89
CA ALA A 159 16.67 2.00 -10.04
C ALA A 159 16.15 1.05 -11.12
N SER A 160 16.84 -0.07 -11.34
CA SER A 160 16.37 -1.12 -12.26
C SER A 160 15.02 -1.74 -11.82
N LEU A 161 14.81 -1.91 -10.52
CA LEU A 161 13.50 -2.37 -10.00
C LEU A 161 12.44 -1.27 -10.11
N ALA A 162 12.78 -0.03 -9.75
CA ALA A 162 11.87 1.12 -9.80
C ALA A 162 11.40 1.44 -11.22
N ARG A 163 12.18 1.09 -12.24
CA ARG A 163 11.84 1.24 -13.66
C ARG A 163 10.88 0.18 -14.19
N GLN A 164 10.70 -0.95 -13.49
CA GLN A 164 9.81 -2.03 -13.91
C GLN A 164 8.34 -1.70 -13.61
N ARG A 165 7.87 -0.57 -14.16
CA ARG A 165 6.50 -0.07 -13.98
C ARG A 165 5.48 -0.86 -14.79
N GLU A 166 4.30 -1.05 -14.23
CA GLU A 166 3.18 -1.75 -14.85
C GLU A 166 1.90 -0.88 -14.93
N PHE A 167 1.73 0.10 -14.01
CA PHE A 167 0.49 0.87 -13.83
C PHE A 167 0.70 2.36 -13.50
N ASP A 168 1.94 2.85 -13.56
CA ASP A 168 2.34 4.21 -13.23
C ASP A 168 3.55 4.61 -14.08
N GLU A 169 3.56 5.79 -14.68
CA GLU A 169 4.73 6.34 -15.37
C GLU A 169 5.19 7.63 -14.69
N PRO A 170 6.33 7.59 -13.97
CA PRO A 170 6.99 8.78 -13.47
C PRO A 170 7.61 9.58 -14.62
N PHE A 171 7.47 10.91 -14.59
CA PHE A 171 8.06 11.79 -15.60
C PHE A 171 8.47 13.14 -15.02
N GLU A 172 9.44 13.78 -15.66
CA GLU A 172 9.85 15.16 -15.40
C GLU A 172 9.48 16.07 -16.58
N VAL A 173 9.22 17.34 -16.29
CA VAL A 173 9.01 18.39 -17.30
C VAL A 173 10.36 19.05 -17.55
N LEU A 174 10.75 19.11 -18.82
CA LEU A 174 12.06 19.62 -19.24
C LEU A 174 12.03 21.14 -19.48
N ASP A 175 13.21 21.75 -19.50
CA ASP A 175 13.44 23.15 -19.93
C ASP A 175 12.70 24.20 -19.10
N GLY A 176 12.25 23.89 -17.88
CA GLY A 176 11.53 24.82 -17.01
C GLY A 176 10.18 25.26 -17.55
N HIS A 177 9.57 24.46 -18.44
CA HIS A 177 8.21 24.71 -18.92
C HIS A 177 7.18 24.68 -17.79
N ASP A 178 6.14 25.47 -17.92
CA ASP A 178 4.93 25.34 -17.08
C ASP A 178 4.27 23.97 -17.35
N ALA A 179 4.14 23.16 -16.32
CA ALA A 179 3.52 21.84 -16.40
C ALA A 179 1.98 21.90 -16.59
N THR A 180 1.35 23.02 -16.24
CA THR A 180 -0.11 23.16 -16.18
C THR A 180 -0.81 22.71 -17.47
N PRO A 181 -0.41 23.15 -18.69
CA PRO A 181 -1.08 22.71 -19.91
C PRO A 181 -1.02 21.20 -20.15
N LEU A 182 0.13 20.59 -19.80
CA LEU A 182 0.34 19.15 -19.92
C LEU A 182 -0.57 18.37 -18.95
N LEU A 183 -0.61 18.79 -17.69
CA LEU A 183 -1.42 18.15 -16.65
C LEU A 183 -2.91 18.22 -16.96
N GLU A 184 -3.38 19.36 -17.49
CA GLU A 184 -4.75 19.51 -17.99
C GLU A 184 -5.02 18.59 -19.19
N ALA A 185 -4.05 18.43 -20.10
CA ALA A 185 -4.19 17.52 -21.24
C ALA A 185 -4.27 16.06 -20.78
N ILE A 186 -3.46 15.64 -19.81
CA ILE A 186 -3.54 14.31 -19.19
C ILE A 186 -4.95 14.04 -18.66
N VAL A 187 -5.55 14.98 -17.93
CA VAL A 187 -6.92 14.87 -17.40
C VAL A 187 -7.96 14.78 -18.52
N ARG A 188 -7.84 15.64 -19.55
CA ARG A 188 -8.74 15.59 -20.74
C ARG A 188 -8.68 14.26 -21.47
N LEU A 189 -7.50 13.62 -21.46
CA LEU A 189 -7.30 12.30 -22.06
C LEU A 189 -7.77 11.14 -21.16
N GLY A 190 -8.43 11.44 -20.04
CA GLY A 190 -9.05 10.46 -19.15
C GLY A 190 -8.07 9.81 -18.17
N LYS A 191 -6.88 10.40 -17.99
CA LYS A 191 -5.90 9.93 -17.00
C LYS A 191 -5.87 10.85 -15.78
N ARG A 192 -5.16 10.40 -14.74
CA ARG A 192 -4.89 11.16 -13.53
C ARG A 192 -3.40 11.45 -13.43
N TRP A 193 -3.05 12.39 -12.59
CA TRP A 193 -1.67 12.67 -12.26
C TRP A 193 -1.52 12.96 -10.77
N THR A 194 -0.33 12.71 -10.25
CA THR A 194 0.08 13.13 -8.91
C THR A 194 1.49 13.73 -9.00
N ALA A 195 1.85 14.55 -8.01
CA ALA A 195 3.21 15.04 -7.85
C ALA A 195 3.82 14.36 -6.62
N GLY A 196 5.01 13.82 -6.78
CA GLY A 196 5.76 13.18 -5.69
C GLY A 196 7.25 13.43 -5.84
N GLY A 197 7.86 14.11 -4.86
CA GLY A 197 9.28 14.43 -4.91
C GLY A 197 9.67 15.25 -6.14
N ARG A 198 10.49 14.68 -7.02
CA ARG A 198 10.98 15.33 -8.25
C ARG A 198 10.11 15.07 -9.45
N PHE A 199 9.26 14.06 -9.41
CA PHE A 199 8.52 13.57 -10.56
C PHE A 199 7.04 13.88 -10.45
N PHE A 200 6.43 14.12 -11.60
CA PHE A 200 5.01 13.88 -11.79
C PHE A 200 4.80 12.41 -12.13
N HIS A 201 3.63 11.90 -11.84
CA HIS A 201 3.22 10.53 -12.15
C HIS A 201 1.94 10.57 -12.95
N ILE A 202 1.92 9.99 -14.14
CA ILE A 202 0.67 9.74 -14.84
C ILE A 202 0.17 8.35 -14.45
N THR A 203 -1.08 8.29 -13.99
CA THR A 203 -1.78 7.07 -13.59
C THR A 203 -3.14 7.00 -14.30
N GLY A 204 -3.73 5.82 -14.33
CA GLY A 204 -5.09 5.62 -14.82
C GLY A 204 -6.10 5.58 -13.69
N ALA A 205 -6.90 4.52 -13.69
CA ALA A 205 -7.88 4.24 -12.63
C ALA A 205 -7.27 3.67 -11.34
N SER A 206 -5.92 3.75 -11.18
CA SER A 206 -5.22 3.32 -9.97
C SER A 206 -5.79 4.03 -8.74
N ASP A 207 -6.09 3.26 -7.69
CA ASP A 207 -6.73 3.77 -6.48
C ASP A 207 -6.44 2.82 -5.30
N LYS A 208 -5.63 3.29 -4.32
CA LYS A 208 -5.32 2.55 -3.10
C LYS A 208 -6.59 2.11 -2.35
N ALA A 209 -7.61 2.96 -2.30
CA ALA A 209 -8.88 2.65 -1.62
C ALA A 209 -9.61 1.48 -2.30
N ARG A 210 -9.72 1.51 -3.64
CA ARG A 210 -10.34 0.43 -4.41
C ARG A 210 -9.57 -0.88 -4.24
N ALA A 211 -8.24 -0.83 -4.29
CA ALA A 211 -7.39 -2.00 -4.10
C ALA A 211 -7.55 -2.62 -2.70
N VAL A 212 -7.60 -1.78 -1.67
CA VAL A 212 -7.84 -2.21 -0.29
C VAL A 212 -9.21 -2.83 -0.13
N ARG A 213 -10.27 -2.25 -0.72
CA ARG A 213 -11.63 -2.84 -0.71
C ARG A 213 -11.65 -4.23 -1.34
N VAL A 214 -11.07 -4.37 -2.54
CA VAL A 214 -10.98 -5.67 -3.24
C VAL A 214 -10.33 -6.71 -2.34
N LEU A 215 -9.20 -6.38 -1.72
CA LEU A 215 -8.48 -7.32 -0.89
C LEU A 215 -9.20 -7.60 0.45
N ALA A 216 -9.80 -6.59 1.06
CA ALA A 216 -10.62 -6.77 2.26
C ALA A 216 -11.81 -7.71 2.02
N ASP A 217 -12.45 -7.65 0.84
CA ASP A 217 -13.55 -8.54 0.48
C ASP A 217 -13.07 -10.00 0.30
N LEU A 218 -11.87 -10.20 -0.27
CA LEU A 218 -11.26 -11.53 -0.33
C LEU A 218 -10.96 -12.09 1.07
N TYR A 219 -10.41 -11.27 1.97
CA TYR A 219 -10.21 -11.68 3.37
C TYR A 219 -11.52 -11.95 4.11
N ARG A 220 -12.58 -11.17 3.87
CA ARG A 220 -13.91 -11.43 4.44
C ARG A 220 -14.49 -12.75 3.95
N ARG A 221 -14.31 -13.07 2.67
CA ARG A 221 -14.72 -14.37 2.09
C ARG A 221 -13.95 -15.53 2.73
N GLU A 222 -12.65 -15.37 3.00
CA GLU A 222 -11.80 -16.41 3.60
C GLU A 222 -12.02 -16.58 5.11
N ARG A 223 -12.08 -15.47 5.86
CA ARG A 223 -12.03 -15.47 7.33
C ARG A 223 -13.35 -15.05 8.01
N GLY A 224 -14.38 -14.73 7.25
CA GLY A 224 -15.63 -14.15 7.76
C GLY A 224 -15.47 -12.68 8.16
N HIS A 225 -15.94 -12.30 9.33
CA HIS A 225 -15.82 -10.93 9.81
C HIS A 225 -14.35 -10.59 10.15
N ILE A 226 -13.84 -9.52 9.55
CA ILE A 226 -12.49 -9.01 9.81
C ILE A 226 -12.53 -7.60 10.40
N THR A 227 -11.46 -7.21 11.06
CA THR A 227 -11.13 -5.81 11.38
C THR A 227 -9.92 -5.42 10.56
N THR A 228 -9.97 -4.29 9.87
CA THR A 228 -8.86 -3.74 9.10
C THR A 228 -8.18 -2.61 9.86
N MET A 229 -6.86 -2.64 9.99
CA MET A 229 -6.05 -1.53 10.46
C MET A 229 -5.25 -0.97 9.30
N GLY A 230 -5.34 0.33 9.06
CA GLY A 230 -4.56 1.00 8.02
C GLY A 230 -3.52 1.94 8.62
N LEU A 231 -2.29 1.91 8.11
CA LEU A 231 -1.22 2.84 8.51
C LEU A 231 -0.62 3.51 7.28
N GLY A 232 -0.50 4.84 7.33
CA GLY A 232 0.07 5.68 6.27
C GLY A 232 0.53 7.01 6.85
N ASP A 233 1.32 7.80 6.11
CA ASP A 233 1.87 9.07 6.60
C ASP A 233 1.68 10.25 5.62
N ALA A 234 1.22 9.97 4.39
CA ALA A 234 1.21 10.92 3.30
C ALA A 234 -0.19 11.07 2.65
N PRO A 235 -0.46 12.15 1.89
CA PRO A 235 -1.76 12.41 1.27
C PRO A 235 -2.27 11.33 0.31
N ASN A 236 -1.38 10.60 -0.35
CA ASN A 236 -1.76 9.47 -1.20
C ASN A 236 -2.35 8.29 -0.39
N ASP A 237 -2.24 8.30 0.94
CA ASP A 237 -2.79 7.29 1.83
C ASP A 237 -4.20 7.62 2.33
N VAL A 238 -4.61 8.90 2.27
CA VAL A 238 -5.92 9.36 2.76
C VAL A 238 -7.06 8.49 2.22
N ALA A 239 -7.01 8.16 0.93
CA ALA A 239 -8.07 7.40 0.29
C ALA A 239 -8.24 6.01 0.92
N PHE A 240 -7.16 5.25 1.15
CA PHE A 240 -7.29 3.93 1.73
C PHE A 240 -7.48 3.96 3.25
N LEU A 241 -6.93 4.97 3.94
CA LEU A 241 -7.14 5.14 5.38
C LEU A 241 -8.62 5.40 5.73
N ARG A 242 -9.39 5.97 4.82
CA ARG A 242 -10.86 6.12 4.97
C ARG A 242 -11.64 4.82 4.79
N GLU A 243 -11.03 3.78 4.23
CA GLU A 243 -11.68 2.48 3.95
C GLU A 243 -11.46 1.44 5.05
N VAL A 244 -10.61 1.73 6.05
CA VAL A 244 -10.27 0.79 7.11
C VAL A 244 -11.01 1.09 8.41
N ASP A 245 -11.16 0.07 9.26
CA ASP A 245 -11.86 0.20 10.54
C ASP A 245 -11.04 0.97 11.59
N VAL A 246 -9.71 0.84 11.54
CA VAL A 246 -8.77 1.47 12.47
C VAL A 246 -7.72 2.24 11.67
N PRO A 247 -8.01 3.49 11.27
CA PRO A 247 -7.04 4.32 10.58
C PRO A 247 -5.98 4.90 11.54
N VAL A 248 -4.72 4.82 11.13
CA VAL A 248 -3.58 5.37 11.83
C VAL A 248 -2.73 6.21 10.88
N VAL A 249 -2.46 7.43 11.27
CA VAL A 249 -1.51 8.31 10.59
C VAL A 249 -0.18 8.23 11.34
N VAL A 250 0.84 7.71 10.69
CA VAL A 250 2.19 7.71 11.23
C VAL A 250 2.74 9.14 11.19
N ALA A 251 3.36 9.58 12.30
CA ALA A 251 3.86 10.94 12.42
C ALA A 251 4.86 11.28 11.31
N SER A 252 4.62 12.36 10.61
CA SER A 252 5.42 12.90 9.51
C SER A 252 5.24 14.42 9.47
N PRO A 253 6.01 15.17 8.67
CA PRO A 253 5.75 16.61 8.46
C PRO A 253 4.35 16.89 7.92
N ARG A 254 3.68 15.92 7.29
CA ARG A 254 2.34 16.04 6.69
C ARG A 254 1.22 15.39 7.52
N SER A 255 1.52 14.77 8.64
CA SER A 255 0.55 13.99 9.44
C SER A 255 -0.67 14.81 9.88
N VAL A 256 -0.51 16.11 10.17
CA VAL A 256 -1.62 17.00 10.54
C VAL A 256 -2.58 17.21 9.35
N GLU A 257 -2.05 17.36 8.14
CA GLU A 257 -2.83 17.47 6.90
C GLU A 257 -3.62 16.18 6.66
N VAL A 258 -2.93 15.04 6.69
CA VAL A 258 -3.53 13.71 6.48
C VAL A 258 -4.61 13.41 7.52
N ALA A 259 -4.34 13.65 8.81
CA ALA A 259 -5.30 13.38 9.89
C ALA A 259 -6.57 14.23 9.79
N ARG A 260 -6.50 15.46 9.29
CA ARG A 260 -7.68 16.30 9.05
C ARG A 260 -8.63 15.69 8.02
N GLU A 261 -8.08 14.97 7.06
CA GLU A 261 -8.84 14.34 5.99
C GLU A 261 -9.34 12.94 6.33
N VAL A 262 -8.82 12.31 7.41
CA VAL A 262 -9.22 10.96 7.83
C VAL A 262 -9.92 11.02 9.20
N PRO A 263 -11.25 11.12 9.23
CA PRO A 263 -12.00 11.18 10.49
C PRO A 263 -11.74 9.95 11.37
N GLY A 264 -11.44 10.17 12.64
CA GLY A 264 -11.19 9.09 13.61
C GLY A 264 -9.79 8.50 13.56
N ALA A 265 -8.90 9.00 12.71
CA ALA A 265 -7.52 8.53 12.67
C ALA A 265 -6.77 8.88 13.96
N THR A 266 -5.99 7.94 14.46
CA THR A 266 -5.00 8.18 15.52
C THR A 266 -3.67 8.59 14.88
N VAL A 267 -3.01 9.61 15.42
CA VAL A 267 -1.66 10.00 14.99
C VAL A 267 -0.65 9.42 15.98
N THR A 268 0.38 8.75 15.47
CA THR A 268 1.46 8.20 16.31
C THR A 268 2.34 9.31 16.88
N ARG A 269 3.06 9.02 17.98
CA ARG A 269 4.02 9.97 18.58
C ARG A 269 5.38 9.92 17.88
N LEU A 270 5.76 8.71 17.43
CA LEU A 270 7.01 8.43 16.75
C LEU A 270 6.79 8.40 15.25
N THR A 271 7.84 8.68 14.49
CA THR A 271 7.85 8.66 13.02
C THR A 271 8.21 7.29 12.47
N GLY A 272 7.87 7.02 11.22
CA GLY A 272 8.31 5.85 10.47
C GLY A 272 8.07 4.52 11.18
N PRO A 273 8.99 3.54 11.06
CA PRO A 273 8.80 2.19 11.60
C PRO A 273 8.66 2.16 13.14
N ALA A 274 9.17 3.14 13.86
CA ALA A 274 8.98 3.24 15.31
C ALA A 274 7.54 3.62 15.66
N GLY A 275 6.95 4.58 14.94
CA GLY A 275 5.53 4.96 15.09
C GLY A 275 4.59 3.84 14.65
N TRP A 276 4.93 3.16 13.56
CA TRP A 276 4.23 1.98 13.10
C TRP A 276 4.19 0.89 14.19
N ASN A 277 5.35 0.57 14.77
CA ASN A 277 5.48 -0.40 15.86
C ASN A 277 4.64 0.00 17.10
N GLU A 278 4.68 1.28 17.49
CA GLU A 278 3.89 1.83 18.61
C GLU A 278 2.40 1.54 18.39
N ALA A 279 1.87 1.90 17.24
CA ALA A 279 0.43 1.79 16.95
C ALA A 279 -0.04 0.34 16.89
N VAL A 280 0.72 -0.53 16.21
CA VAL A 280 0.37 -1.95 16.09
C VAL A 280 0.39 -2.65 17.44
N LEU A 281 1.42 -2.45 18.25
CA LEU A 281 1.50 -3.04 19.60
C LEU A 281 0.38 -2.56 20.52
N ALA A 282 0.00 -1.27 20.44
CA ALA A 282 -1.13 -0.73 21.20
C ALA A 282 -2.45 -1.42 20.83
N LEU A 283 -2.72 -1.61 19.53
CA LEU A 283 -3.91 -2.32 19.08
C LEU A 283 -3.91 -3.79 19.52
N LEU A 284 -2.79 -4.50 19.36
CA LEU A 284 -2.69 -5.90 19.77
C LEU A 284 -2.93 -6.07 21.28
N SER A 285 -2.39 -5.16 22.09
CA SER A 285 -2.58 -5.17 23.56
C SER A 285 -4.05 -4.95 23.94
N SER A 286 -4.75 -4.01 23.29
CA SER A 286 -6.16 -3.75 23.55
C SER A 286 -7.10 -4.92 23.17
N ARG A 287 -6.69 -5.73 22.19
CA ARG A 287 -7.43 -6.93 21.74
C ARG A 287 -7.19 -8.16 22.63
N ALA A 288 -6.11 -8.15 23.42
CA ALA A 288 -5.79 -9.23 24.36
C ALA A 288 -6.45 -9.06 25.73
N SER A 289 -6.95 -7.84 26.04
CA SER A 289 -7.65 -7.47 27.28
C SER A 289 -9.14 -7.78 27.20
#